data_3850c5974b89b089cda30b2a757bc767
#
_entry.id   3850c5974b89b089cda30b2a757bc767
#
_cell.length_a   1.000
_cell.length_b   1.000
_cell.length_c   1.000
_cell.angle_alpha   90.00
_cell.angle_beta   90.00
_cell.angle_gamma   90.00
#
_symmetry.space_group_name_H-M   'P 1'
#
loop_
_entity.id
_entity.type
_entity.pdbx_description
1 polymer ?
#
loop_
_entity_poly.entity_id
_entity_poly.type
_entity_poly.pdbx_seq_one_letter_code
_entity_poly.pdbx_strand_id
1 'polypeptide(L)'
;MSVQRLTKIAGNQLFLMLLILLTLFVYTASFLEHSSIIKELTSLYTSESDSSVISIMEILTGMEFHIITRFVSVFFTLYIFSFGLWLISKLDEIIFNVEKELKLKHFIKAYLYSLYVVIFDLLFQTVYMEITGNEIPLAILPYYMAFIFSCQLLIVLYLVGFKKHKLYITTSVSFLTLFVLAGLLIYFGGNMI
;
A
#
# COMPACT_ATOMS: atom_id res chain seq x y z
N MET A 1 -25.04 22.43 -18.60
CA MET A 1 -24.54 21.41 -17.65
C MET A 1 -23.36 22.04 -16.91
N SER A 2 -23.40 22.17 -15.57
CA SER A 2 -22.38 22.92 -14.84
C SER A 2 -21.07 22.15 -14.79
N VAL A 3 -19.94 22.85 -14.90
CA VAL A 3 -18.56 22.30 -14.80
C VAL A 3 -18.39 21.42 -13.55
N GLN A 4 -19.07 21.78 -12.45
CA GLN A 4 -19.09 21.00 -11.20
C GLN A 4 -19.72 19.61 -11.35
N ARG A 5 -20.69 19.40 -12.23
CA ARG A 5 -21.27 18.07 -12.49
C ARG A 5 -20.31 17.21 -13.30
N LEU A 6 -19.64 17.78 -14.28
CA LEU A 6 -18.65 17.06 -15.09
C LEU A 6 -17.45 16.59 -14.25
N THR A 7 -16.93 17.45 -13.36
CA THR A 7 -15.82 17.09 -12.46
C THR A 7 -16.24 16.02 -11.44
N LYS A 8 -17.50 16.00 -10.99
CA LYS A 8 -18.00 14.96 -10.09
C LYS A 8 -18.20 13.61 -10.80
N ILE A 9 -18.68 13.61 -12.05
CA ILE A 9 -18.84 12.40 -12.87
C ILE A 9 -17.46 11.82 -13.20
N ALA A 10 -16.51 12.64 -13.64
CA ALA A 10 -15.15 12.22 -13.92
C ALA A 10 -14.46 11.64 -12.65
N GLY A 11 -14.69 12.26 -11.47
CA GLY A 11 -14.15 11.73 -10.22
C GLY A 11 -14.72 10.37 -9.83
N ASN A 12 -16.00 10.12 -10.10
CA ASN A 12 -16.62 8.82 -9.80
C ASN A 12 -16.15 7.73 -10.79
N GLN A 13 -15.97 8.06 -12.06
CA GLN A 13 -15.44 7.13 -13.05
C GLN A 13 -13.98 6.76 -12.75
N LEU A 14 -13.18 7.74 -12.37
CA LEU A 14 -11.78 7.52 -11.99
C LEU A 14 -11.67 6.64 -10.73
N PHE A 15 -12.57 6.83 -9.77
CA PHE A 15 -12.64 5.99 -8.57
C PHE A 15 -13.06 4.55 -8.90
N LEU A 16 -14.02 4.37 -9.81
CA LEU A 16 -14.44 3.04 -10.27
C LEU A 16 -13.30 2.33 -10.99
N MET A 17 -12.60 3.03 -11.89
CA MET A 17 -11.41 2.48 -12.56
C MET A 17 -10.33 2.08 -11.56
N LEU A 18 -10.10 2.88 -10.53
CA LEU A 18 -9.15 2.56 -9.46
C LEU A 18 -9.54 1.28 -8.73
N LEU A 19 -10.81 1.12 -8.38
CA LEU A 19 -11.31 -0.11 -7.72
C LEU A 19 -11.13 -1.33 -8.62
N ILE A 20 -11.45 -1.23 -9.90
CA ILE A 20 -11.26 -2.32 -10.86
C ILE A 20 -9.78 -2.70 -10.97
N LEU A 21 -8.90 -1.71 -11.12
CA LEU A 21 -7.46 -1.93 -11.19
C LEU A 21 -6.91 -2.55 -9.89
N LEU A 22 -7.36 -2.06 -8.73
CA LEU A 22 -6.99 -2.62 -7.44
C LEU A 22 -7.44 -4.07 -7.30
N THR A 23 -8.66 -4.40 -7.76
CA THR A 23 -9.18 -5.76 -7.74
C THR A 23 -8.37 -6.68 -8.63
N LEU A 24 -8.08 -6.25 -9.87
CA LEU A 24 -7.23 -7.00 -10.80
C LEU A 24 -5.83 -7.21 -10.21
N PHE A 25 -5.27 -6.16 -9.59
CA PHE A 25 -3.99 -6.24 -8.91
C PHE A 25 -3.97 -7.27 -7.79
N VAL A 26 -4.91 -7.17 -6.84
CA VAL A 26 -4.99 -8.11 -5.71
C VAL A 26 -5.11 -9.54 -6.24
N TYR A 27 -5.90 -9.74 -7.30
CA TYR A 27 -6.08 -11.05 -7.91
C TYR A 27 -4.78 -11.58 -8.54
N THR A 28 -4.12 -10.80 -9.40
CA THR A 28 -2.89 -11.22 -10.08
C THR A 28 -1.73 -11.45 -9.11
N ALA A 29 -1.55 -10.56 -8.13
CA ALA A 29 -0.52 -10.71 -7.12
C ALA A 29 -0.76 -11.94 -6.23
N SER A 30 -2.03 -12.20 -5.84
CA SER A 30 -2.38 -13.41 -5.08
C SER A 30 -2.15 -14.69 -5.89
N PHE A 31 -2.40 -14.66 -7.19
CA PHE A 31 -2.15 -15.79 -8.07
C PHE A 31 -0.65 -16.13 -8.18
N LEU A 32 0.19 -15.12 -8.34
CA LEU A 32 1.65 -15.30 -8.43
C LEU A 32 2.22 -15.86 -7.12
N GLU A 33 1.80 -15.28 -5.98
CA GLU A 33 2.24 -15.74 -4.66
C GLU A 33 1.76 -17.16 -4.35
N HIS A 34 0.51 -17.49 -4.67
CA HIS A 34 -0.04 -18.83 -4.52
C HIS A 34 0.79 -19.86 -5.29
N SER A 35 1.17 -19.56 -6.53
CA SER A 35 1.98 -20.47 -7.36
C SER A 35 3.39 -20.72 -6.79
N SER A 36 4.00 -19.71 -6.16
CA SER A 36 5.33 -19.84 -5.53
C SER A 36 5.27 -20.64 -4.22
N ILE A 37 4.27 -20.33 -3.37
CA ILE A 37 4.07 -21.01 -2.08
C ILE A 37 3.76 -22.50 -2.28
N ILE A 38 2.92 -22.86 -3.26
CA ILE A 38 2.63 -24.27 -3.56
C ILE A 38 3.89 -25.01 -3.98
N LYS A 39 4.76 -24.40 -4.81
CA LYS A 39 6.02 -25.02 -5.21
C LYS A 39 6.94 -25.28 -4.01
N GLU A 40 7.05 -24.32 -3.12
CA GLU A 40 7.87 -24.42 -1.93
C GLU A 40 7.32 -25.46 -0.94
N LEU A 41 6.03 -25.46 -0.67
CA LEU A 41 5.36 -26.44 0.18
C LEU A 41 5.46 -27.86 -0.39
N THR A 42 5.24 -28.06 -1.69
CA THR A 42 5.36 -29.38 -2.32
C THR A 42 6.76 -29.95 -2.14
N SER A 43 7.78 -29.11 -2.11
CA SER A 43 9.16 -29.53 -1.85
C SER A 43 9.42 -29.94 -0.39
N LEU A 44 8.67 -29.38 0.56
CA LEU A 44 8.80 -29.65 2.00
C LEU A 44 8.00 -30.89 2.45
N TYR A 45 6.90 -31.22 1.74
CA TYR A 45 5.94 -32.27 2.14
C TYR A 45 6.29 -33.69 1.69
N THR A 46 7.53 -34.00 1.40
CA THR A 46 7.93 -35.36 1.00
C THR A 46 8.02 -36.37 2.15
N SER A 47 7.72 -36.00 3.42
CA SER A 47 7.76 -36.93 4.55
C SER A 47 6.72 -36.63 5.62
N GLU A 48 5.84 -37.63 5.84
CA GLU A 48 5.07 -37.90 7.09
C GLU A 48 4.46 -36.70 7.82
N SER A 49 3.51 -35.98 7.18
CA SER A 49 2.78 -34.93 7.88
C SER A 49 1.39 -35.41 8.31
N ASP A 50 0.98 -35.04 9.51
CA ASP A 50 -0.32 -35.33 10.10
C ASP A 50 -1.44 -34.75 9.19
N SER A 51 -2.52 -35.50 8.93
CA SER A 51 -3.60 -35.11 8.01
C SER A 51 -4.30 -33.81 8.42
N SER A 52 -4.31 -33.49 9.70
CA SER A 52 -4.87 -32.24 10.23
C SER A 52 -4.00 -31.01 9.86
N VAL A 53 -2.68 -31.16 9.85
CA VAL A 53 -1.75 -30.10 9.44
C VAL A 53 -1.88 -29.83 7.96
N ILE A 54 -2.04 -30.87 7.15
CA ILE A 54 -2.24 -30.76 5.69
C ILE A 54 -3.50 -29.96 5.39
N SER A 55 -4.64 -30.27 6.03
CA SER A 55 -5.89 -29.55 5.77
C SER A 55 -5.86 -28.07 6.16
N ILE A 56 -5.19 -27.73 7.29
CA ILE A 56 -5.00 -26.33 7.69
C ILE A 56 -4.10 -25.59 6.68
N MET A 57 -3.04 -26.24 6.22
CA MET A 57 -2.14 -25.66 5.22
C MET A 57 -2.81 -25.46 3.87
N GLU A 58 -3.65 -26.37 3.40
CA GLU A 58 -4.45 -26.21 2.19
C GLU A 58 -5.37 -24.98 2.27
N ILE A 59 -5.98 -24.73 3.43
CA ILE A 59 -6.79 -23.53 3.65
C ILE A 59 -5.93 -22.26 3.62
N LEU A 60 -4.82 -22.24 4.35
CA LEU A 60 -3.94 -21.08 4.45
C LEU A 60 -3.21 -20.75 3.14
N THR A 61 -2.97 -21.75 2.31
CA THR A 61 -2.34 -21.57 0.98
C THR A 61 -3.37 -21.40 -0.12
N GLY A 62 -4.67 -21.56 0.18
CA GLY A 62 -5.75 -21.39 -0.80
C GLY A 62 -5.75 -19.99 -1.41
N MET A 63 -5.94 -19.91 -2.72
CA MET A 63 -5.98 -18.63 -3.44
C MET A 63 -7.03 -17.68 -2.87
N GLU A 64 -8.17 -18.20 -2.42
CA GLU A 64 -9.26 -17.44 -1.82
C GLU A 64 -8.79 -16.76 -0.51
N PHE A 65 -8.05 -17.48 0.32
CA PHE A 65 -7.49 -16.94 1.56
C PHE A 65 -6.51 -15.79 1.27
N HIS A 66 -5.63 -15.94 0.30
CA HIS A 66 -4.69 -14.88 -0.10
C HIS A 66 -5.40 -13.65 -0.64
N ILE A 67 -6.43 -13.81 -1.47
CA ILE A 67 -7.23 -12.70 -1.99
C ILE A 67 -7.91 -11.95 -0.85
N ILE A 68 -8.60 -12.66 0.06
CA ILE A 68 -9.30 -12.07 1.20
C ILE A 68 -8.31 -11.33 2.11
N THR A 69 -7.21 -11.97 2.47
CA THR A 69 -6.18 -11.39 3.36
C THR A 69 -5.57 -10.13 2.75
N ARG A 70 -5.29 -10.11 1.44
CA ARG A 70 -4.79 -8.92 0.76
C ARG A 70 -5.82 -7.79 0.72
N PHE A 71 -7.07 -8.08 0.43
CA PHE A 71 -8.13 -7.07 0.50
C PHE A 71 -8.23 -6.46 1.90
N VAL A 72 -8.31 -7.30 2.93
CA VAL A 72 -8.37 -6.86 4.31
C VAL A 72 -7.15 -6.01 4.66
N SER A 73 -5.95 -6.45 4.29
CA SER A 73 -4.69 -5.73 4.53
C SER A 73 -4.68 -4.35 3.86
N VAL A 74 -5.10 -4.26 2.59
CA VAL A 74 -5.15 -2.98 1.86
C VAL A 74 -6.13 -2.01 2.52
N PHE A 75 -7.34 -2.45 2.87
CA PHE A 75 -8.33 -1.59 3.53
C PHE A 75 -7.88 -1.18 4.94
N PHE A 76 -7.31 -2.10 5.69
CA PHE A 76 -6.79 -1.83 7.03
C PHE A 76 -5.66 -0.81 6.99
N THR A 77 -4.69 -1.01 6.09
CA THR A 77 -3.57 -0.09 5.87
C THR A 77 -4.07 1.30 5.46
N LEU A 78 -4.99 1.36 4.49
CA LEU A 78 -5.62 2.59 4.04
C LEU A 78 -6.27 3.36 5.19
N TYR A 79 -7.04 2.65 6.03
CA TYR A 79 -7.73 3.29 7.14
C TYR A 79 -6.75 3.78 8.21
N ILE A 80 -5.77 2.94 8.62
CA ILE A 80 -4.78 3.30 9.65
C ILE A 80 -3.93 4.49 9.20
N PHE A 81 -3.38 4.47 7.98
CA PHE A 81 -2.57 5.57 7.48
C PHE A 81 -3.37 6.86 7.35
N SER A 82 -4.58 6.78 6.79
CA SER A 82 -5.46 7.96 6.67
C SER A 82 -5.84 8.52 8.03
N PHE A 83 -6.14 7.66 9.00
CA PHE A 83 -6.47 8.05 10.37
C PHE A 83 -5.27 8.69 11.07
N GLY A 84 -4.08 8.09 10.96
CA GLY A 84 -2.84 8.64 11.51
C GLY A 84 -2.53 10.04 10.97
N LEU A 85 -2.57 10.21 9.64
CA LEU A 85 -2.35 11.51 8.99
C LEU A 85 -3.40 12.54 9.41
N TRP A 86 -4.67 12.14 9.49
CA TRP A 86 -5.75 13.00 9.96
C TRP A 86 -5.53 13.42 11.42
N LEU A 87 -5.15 12.49 12.30
CA LEU A 87 -4.90 12.77 13.70
C LEU A 87 -3.75 13.79 13.87
N ILE A 88 -2.65 13.59 13.15
CA ILE A 88 -1.51 14.52 13.19
C ILE A 88 -1.90 15.87 12.61
N SER A 89 -2.75 15.91 11.57
CA SER A 89 -3.22 17.17 10.99
C SER A 89 -4.02 18.05 11.95
N LYS A 90 -4.59 17.46 13.01
CA LYS A 90 -5.25 18.24 14.07
C LYS A 90 -4.26 19.10 14.88
N LEU A 91 -3.01 18.65 15.01
CA LEU A 91 -1.95 19.45 15.61
C LEU A 91 -1.63 20.67 14.72
N ASP A 92 -1.55 20.47 13.40
CA ASP A 92 -1.36 21.57 12.45
C ASP A 92 -2.51 22.58 12.52
N GLU A 93 -3.76 22.12 12.59
CA GLU A 93 -4.95 22.96 12.71
C GLU A 93 -4.90 23.85 13.98
N ILE A 94 -4.51 23.29 15.12
CA ILE A 94 -4.40 23.99 16.39
C ILE A 94 -3.26 25.01 16.37
N ILE A 95 -2.07 24.59 15.92
CA ILE A 95 -0.84 25.42 15.99
C ILE A 95 -0.87 26.55 14.97
N PHE A 96 -1.37 26.28 13.76
CA PHE A 96 -1.35 27.28 12.68
C PHE A 96 -2.70 28.00 12.47
N ASN A 97 -3.67 27.74 13.35
CA ASN A 97 -4.99 28.37 13.34
C ASN A 97 -5.65 28.32 11.93
N VAL A 98 -5.85 27.11 11.43
CA VAL A 98 -6.38 26.88 10.08
C VAL A 98 -7.88 27.04 10.07
N GLU A 99 -8.41 27.93 9.21
CA GLU A 99 -9.85 28.24 9.13
C GLU A 99 -10.75 27.06 8.69
N LYS A 100 -10.21 26.14 7.89
CA LYS A 100 -10.97 25.01 7.34
C LYS A 100 -10.49 23.69 7.91
N GLU A 101 -11.35 23.07 8.70
CA GLU A 101 -11.13 21.76 9.27
C GLU A 101 -11.04 20.66 8.20
N LEU A 102 -10.00 19.86 8.26
CA LEU A 102 -9.83 18.67 7.45
C LEU A 102 -10.55 17.47 8.08
N LYS A 103 -11.39 16.81 7.29
CA LYS A 103 -12.11 15.60 7.72
C LYS A 103 -11.36 14.35 7.29
N LEU A 104 -11.43 13.28 8.08
CA LEU A 104 -10.82 11.98 7.78
C LEU A 104 -11.12 11.50 6.35
N LYS A 105 -12.32 11.72 5.85
CA LYS A 105 -12.71 11.36 4.48
C LYS A 105 -11.83 11.98 3.38
N HIS A 106 -11.20 13.13 3.63
CA HIS A 106 -10.28 13.75 2.65
C HIS A 106 -8.98 12.96 2.55
N PHE A 107 -8.46 12.49 3.67
CA PHE A 107 -7.27 11.64 3.72
C PHE A 107 -7.54 10.26 3.12
N ILE A 108 -8.67 9.62 3.46
CA ILE A 108 -9.08 8.34 2.88
C ILE A 108 -9.17 8.45 1.35
N LYS A 109 -9.82 9.50 0.84
CA LYS A 109 -9.93 9.73 -0.60
C LYS A 109 -8.57 9.98 -1.25
N ALA A 110 -7.73 10.80 -0.64
CA ALA A 110 -6.39 11.09 -1.15
C ALA A 110 -5.51 9.83 -1.18
N TYR A 111 -5.58 9.02 -0.12
CA TYR A 111 -4.85 7.76 -0.06
C TYR A 111 -5.34 6.75 -1.11
N LEU A 112 -6.63 6.64 -1.32
CA LEU A 112 -7.19 5.82 -2.41
C LEU A 112 -6.61 6.23 -3.78
N TYR A 113 -6.50 7.52 -4.06
CA TYR A 113 -5.86 7.97 -5.30
C TYR A 113 -4.37 7.68 -5.34
N SER A 114 -3.67 7.71 -4.21
CA SER A 114 -2.24 7.36 -4.16
C SER A 114 -1.96 5.89 -4.47
N LEU A 115 -2.95 5.00 -4.39
CA LEU A 115 -2.81 3.60 -4.77
C LEU A 115 -2.45 3.39 -6.25
N TYR A 116 -2.62 4.41 -7.11
CA TYR A 116 -2.05 4.36 -8.46
C TYR A 116 -0.53 4.14 -8.45
N VAL A 117 0.18 4.66 -7.44
CA VAL A 117 1.63 4.42 -7.28
C VAL A 117 1.90 2.93 -7.09
N VAL A 118 1.07 2.23 -6.30
CA VAL A 118 1.20 0.79 -6.07
C VAL A 118 0.96 0.00 -7.36
N ILE A 119 0.01 0.43 -8.18
CA ILE A 119 -0.25 -0.21 -9.47
C ILE A 119 0.95 -0.04 -10.41
N PHE A 120 1.53 1.16 -10.46
CA PHE A 120 2.75 1.40 -11.23
C PHE A 120 3.93 0.60 -10.71
N ASP A 121 4.08 0.50 -9.39
CA ASP A 121 5.08 -0.30 -8.71
C ASP A 121 5.02 -1.75 -9.16
N LEU A 122 3.83 -2.34 -9.17
CA LEU A 122 3.65 -3.71 -9.61
C LEU A 122 3.97 -3.94 -11.07
N LEU A 123 3.49 -3.04 -11.93
CA LEU A 123 3.84 -3.12 -13.34
C LEU A 123 5.37 -3.08 -13.50
N PHE A 124 6.03 -2.22 -12.75
CA PHE A 124 7.48 -2.15 -12.75
C PHE A 124 8.12 -3.45 -12.25
N GLN A 125 7.68 -4.00 -11.14
CA GLN A 125 8.19 -5.26 -10.59
C GLN A 125 7.96 -6.42 -11.57
N THR A 126 6.78 -6.51 -12.19
CA THR A 126 6.47 -7.54 -13.19
C THR A 126 7.39 -7.43 -14.40
N VAL A 127 7.55 -6.23 -14.95
CA VAL A 127 8.46 -6.00 -16.10
C VAL A 127 9.91 -6.28 -15.73
N TYR A 128 10.34 -5.89 -14.52
CA TYR A 128 11.67 -6.18 -14.02
C TYR A 128 11.95 -7.69 -13.95
N MET A 129 11.00 -8.45 -13.39
CA MET A 129 11.10 -9.92 -13.31
C MET A 129 11.15 -10.58 -14.70
N GLU A 130 10.31 -10.12 -15.63
CA GLU A 130 10.28 -10.63 -17.01
C GLU A 130 11.62 -10.39 -17.75
N ILE A 131 12.25 -9.23 -17.52
CA ILE A 131 13.51 -8.87 -18.20
C ILE A 131 14.72 -9.55 -17.55
N THR A 132 14.76 -9.58 -16.22
CA THR A 132 15.95 -10.04 -15.48
C THR A 132 15.89 -11.50 -15.06
N GLY A 133 14.69 -12.12 -15.07
CA GLY A 133 14.43 -13.44 -14.50
C GLY A 133 14.56 -13.51 -12.98
N ASN A 134 14.77 -12.37 -12.30
CA ASN A 134 15.01 -12.30 -10.86
C ASN A 134 14.10 -11.26 -10.21
N GLU A 135 13.81 -11.46 -8.94
CA GLU A 135 13.16 -10.47 -8.09
C GLU A 135 14.12 -9.31 -7.77
N ILE A 136 13.57 -8.20 -7.27
CA ILE A 136 14.38 -7.06 -6.82
C ILE A 136 15.31 -7.55 -5.69
N PRO A 137 16.64 -7.30 -5.78
CA PRO A 137 17.58 -7.76 -4.77
C PRO A 137 17.20 -7.28 -3.37
N LEU A 138 17.26 -8.19 -2.38
CA LEU A 138 16.93 -7.89 -0.98
C LEU A 138 17.70 -6.70 -0.42
N ALA A 139 18.95 -6.48 -0.86
CA ALA A 139 19.76 -5.34 -0.45
C ALA A 139 19.19 -3.98 -0.91
N ILE A 140 18.47 -3.94 -2.03
CA ILE A 140 17.90 -2.72 -2.61
C ILE A 140 16.43 -2.53 -2.16
N LEU A 141 15.75 -3.60 -1.82
CA LEU A 141 14.32 -3.62 -1.54
C LEU A 141 13.88 -2.57 -0.48
N PRO A 142 14.56 -2.38 0.68
CA PRO A 142 14.16 -1.38 1.66
C PRO A 142 14.20 0.06 1.13
N TYR A 143 15.21 0.40 0.33
CA TYR A 143 15.33 1.73 -0.30
C TYR A 143 14.25 1.94 -1.35
N TYR A 144 13.99 0.91 -2.14
CA TYR A 144 12.95 0.92 -3.15
C TYR A 144 11.56 1.11 -2.51
N MET A 145 11.23 0.36 -1.47
CA MET A 145 9.96 0.49 -0.73
C MET A 145 9.83 1.88 -0.08
N ALA A 146 10.91 2.40 0.53
CA ALA A 146 10.90 3.75 1.10
C ALA A 146 10.62 4.81 0.02
N PHE A 147 11.15 4.65 -1.18
CA PHE A 147 10.86 5.53 -2.32
C PHE A 147 9.38 5.48 -2.72
N ILE A 148 8.81 4.28 -2.90
CA ILE A 148 7.39 4.10 -3.25
C ILE A 148 6.46 4.72 -2.20
N PHE A 149 6.69 4.45 -0.91
CA PHE A 149 5.91 5.05 0.17
C PHE A 149 6.06 6.57 0.23
N SER A 150 7.24 7.11 -0.06
CA SER A 150 7.46 8.57 -0.15
C SER A 150 6.65 9.17 -1.28
N CYS A 151 6.60 8.54 -2.45
CA CYS A 151 5.77 8.98 -3.57
C CYS A 151 4.28 8.97 -3.21
N GLN A 152 3.79 7.91 -2.56
CA GLN A 152 2.41 7.83 -2.10
C GLN A 152 2.08 8.97 -1.12
N LEU A 153 2.94 9.19 -0.12
CA LEU A 153 2.76 10.24 0.88
C LEU A 153 2.72 11.62 0.24
N LEU A 154 3.63 11.92 -0.69
CA LEU A 154 3.64 13.19 -1.42
C LEU A 154 2.34 13.42 -2.18
N ILE A 155 1.82 12.40 -2.84
CA ILE A 155 0.54 12.50 -3.56
C ILE A 155 -0.61 12.75 -2.58
N VAL A 156 -0.67 12.04 -1.45
CA VAL A 156 -1.69 12.25 -0.42
C VAL A 156 -1.65 13.68 0.09
N LEU A 157 -0.50 14.18 0.49
CA LEU A 157 -0.31 15.54 1.01
C LEU A 157 -0.67 16.61 -0.04
N TYR A 158 -0.30 16.38 -1.30
CA TYR A 158 -0.67 17.26 -2.40
C TYR A 158 -2.18 17.32 -2.62
N LEU A 159 -2.86 16.16 -2.67
CA LEU A 159 -4.30 16.05 -2.89
C LEU A 159 -5.13 16.61 -1.72
N VAL A 160 -4.66 16.46 -0.51
CA VAL A 160 -5.28 17.07 0.68
C VAL A 160 -5.07 18.58 0.70
N GLY A 161 -4.08 19.09 -0.04
CA GLY A 161 -3.79 20.51 -0.13
C GLY A 161 -2.88 21.00 1.00
N PHE A 162 -1.73 20.37 1.15
CA PHE A 162 -0.77 20.62 2.24
C PHE A 162 -0.43 22.11 2.44
N LYS A 163 -0.18 22.88 1.36
CA LYS A 163 0.09 24.33 1.46
C LYS A 163 -1.11 25.13 1.96
N LYS A 164 -2.31 24.76 1.47
CA LYS A 164 -3.55 25.45 1.81
C LYS A 164 -3.94 25.24 3.28
N HIS A 165 -3.67 24.06 3.80
CA HIS A 165 -4.01 23.67 5.17
C HIS A 165 -2.81 23.71 6.12
N LYS A 166 -1.66 24.26 5.67
CA LYS A 166 -0.43 24.43 6.47
C LYS A 166 0.00 23.13 7.19
N LEU A 167 -0.07 21.98 6.51
CA LEU A 167 0.21 20.65 7.08
C LEU A 167 1.72 20.41 7.27
N TYR A 168 2.40 21.31 7.97
CA TYR A 168 3.86 21.27 8.12
C TYR A 168 4.29 20.17 9.09
N ILE A 169 3.61 20.05 10.25
CA ILE A 169 3.90 19.03 11.25
C ILE A 169 3.54 17.65 10.69
N THR A 170 2.36 17.53 10.08
CA THR A 170 1.93 16.29 9.42
C THR A 170 2.97 15.81 8.41
N THR A 171 3.49 16.71 7.57
CA THR A 171 4.51 16.39 6.60
C THR A 171 5.81 15.94 7.27
N SER A 172 6.32 16.73 8.22
CA SER A 172 7.59 16.44 8.88
C SER A 172 7.56 15.14 9.67
N VAL A 173 6.51 14.91 10.46
CA VAL A 173 6.35 13.67 11.25
C VAL A 173 6.21 12.46 10.33
N SER A 174 5.44 12.57 9.25
CA SER A 174 5.24 11.45 8.32
C SER A 174 6.53 11.05 7.62
N PHE A 175 7.32 12.02 7.13
CA PHE A 175 8.62 11.72 6.53
C PHE A 175 9.61 11.18 7.55
N LEU A 176 9.67 11.74 8.77
CA LEU A 176 10.52 11.23 9.84
C LEU A 176 10.19 9.76 10.14
N THR A 177 8.90 9.43 10.26
CA THR A 177 8.44 8.05 10.49
C THR A 177 8.88 7.13 9.36
N LEU A 178 8.74 7.55 8.09
CA LEU A 178 9.20 6.76 6.95
C LEU A 178 10.72 6.52 6.98
N PHE A 179 11.51 7.54 7.28
CA PHE A 179 12.97 7.40 7.38
C PHE A 179 13.38 6.46 8.51
N VAL A 180 12.72 6.56 9.68
CA VAL A 180 12.98 5.66 10.81
C VAL A 180 12.62 4.22 10.45
N LEU A 181 11.46 3.99 9.83
CA LEU A 181 11.05 2.65 9.40
C LEU A 181 12.01 2.07 8.34
N ALA A 182 12.40 2.87 7.36
CA ALA A 182 13.38 2.44 6.35
C ALA A 182 14.73 2.08 6.99
N GLY A 183 15.21 2.91 7.93
CA GLY A 183 16.44 2.64 8.68
C GLY A 183 16.37 1.35 9.51
N LEU A 184 15.24 1.09 10.16
CA LEU A 184 15.01 -0.15 10.89
C LEU A 184 15.00 -1.38 9.95
N LEU A 185 14.33 -1.29 8.81
CA LEU A 185 14.31 -2.38 7.82
C LEU A 185 15.70 -2.69 7.28
N ILE A 186 16.51 -1.66 7.03
CA ILE A 186 17.92 -1.83 6.58
C ILE A 186 18.74 -2.47 7.69
N TYR A 187 18.61 -2.00 8.94
CA TYR A 187 19.36 -2.52 10.08
C TYR A 187 19.05 -4.00 10.35
N PHE A 188 17.76 -4.35 10.40
CA PHE A 188 17.34 -5.74 10.64
C PHE A 188 17.55 -6.62 9.41
N GLY A 189 17.28 -6.14 8.21
CA GLY A 189 17.50 -6.89 6.97
C GLY A 189 18.98 -7.17 6.69
N GLY A 190 19.86 -6.22 6.99
CA GLY A 190 21.31 -6.42 6.83
C GLY A 190 21.95 -7.39 7.84
N ASN A 191 21.27 -7.68 8.95
CA ASN A 191 21.75 -8.64 9.95
C ASN A 191 21.18 -10.06 9.75
N MET A 192 20.32 -10.28 8.74
CA MET A 192 19.76 -11.59 8.39
C MET A 192 20.45 -12.25 7.19
N ILE A 193 21.42 -11.58 6.58
CA ILE A 193 22.27 -12.07 5.49
C ILE A 193 23.66 -12.35 6.03
#